data_1a4b2c6f5be623a5db4f10f656914257
#
_entry.id   1a4b2c6f5be623a5db4f10f656914257
#
_cell.length_a   1.000
_cell.length_b   1.000
_cell.length_c   1.000
_cell.angle_alpha   90.00
_cell.angle_beta   90.00
_cell.angle_gamma   90.00
#
_symmetry.space_group_name_H-M   'P 1'
#
loop_
_entity.id
_entity.type
_entity.pdbx_description
1 polymer ?
#
loop_
_entity_poly.entity_id
_entity_poly.type
_entity_poly.pdbx_seq_one_letter_code
_entity_poly.pdbx_strand_id
1 'polypeptide(L)'
;DPQPILLKSRLGTYAVCNIGIINNAEELCNELLSNSSASFEAMSSGKVNSSTLIGGLIAQRDNIVDGIKYAQEKIKGTMSLLILTEDGIIAARDKNGRLPIIIGRRDDGYCVSFESFAFQKLGYAIYREMLPGEIVKITSKRAEVLSEGHINDLKICTFLWTYYGYPNSVYEGVTVETMRTRNGEIMAEHDIQSGNLP
;
A
#
# COMPACT_ATOMS: atom_id res chain seq x y z
N ASP A 1 10.99 -2.74 -9.58
CA ASP A 1 11.77 -1.58 -9.10
C ASP A 1 12.52 -1.94 -7.81
N PRO A 2 13.82 -1.58 -7.65
CA PRO A 2 14.50 -1.75 -6.36
C PRO A 2 13.83 -0.87 -5.30
N GLN A 3 13.66 -1.43 -4.10
CA GLN A 3 13.04 -0.81 -2.93
C GLN A 3 13.63 -1.44 -1.65
N PRO A 4 13.68 -0.71 -0.51
CA PRO A 4 13.32 0.70 -0.35
C PRO A 4 14.31 1.66 -1.03
N ILE A 5 13.86 2.86 -1.41
CA ILE A 5 14.72 3.94 -1.90
C ILE A 5 14.95 4.94 -0.78
N LEU A 6 16.24 5.19 -0.48
CA LEU A 6 16.63 6.23 0.46
C LEU A 6 16.65 7.59 -0.25
N LEU A 7 15.91 8.54 0.29
CA LEU A 7 15.76 9.88 -0.25
C LEU A 7 16.21 10.93 0.77
N LYS A 8 16.82 12.00 0.26
CA LYS A 8 17.13 13.19 1.03
C LYS A 8 16.41 14.39 0.39
N SER A 9 15.57 15.04 1.15
CA SER A 9 14.81 16.22 0.71
C SER A 9 14.83 17.32 1.78
N ARG A 10 14.15 18.43 1.54
CA ARG A 10 13.92 19.46 2.57
C ARG A 10 13.14 18.97 3.79
N LEU A 11 12.44 17.83 3.67
CA LEU A 11 11.68 17.20 4.75
C LEU A 11 12.55 16.24 5.59
N GLY A 12 13.85 16.17 5.33
CA GLY A 12 14.80 15.28 5.98
C GLY A 12 15.21 14.09 5.12
N THR A 13 15.80 13.09 5.76
CA THR A 13 16.19 11.82 5.15
C THR A 13 15.19 10.75 5.53
N TYR A 14 14.65 10.02 4.55
CA TYR A 14 13.69 8.95 4.75
C TYR A 14 13.79 7.90 3.64
N ALA A 15 13.38 6.68 3.95
CA ALA A 15 13.33 5.61 2.97
C ALA A 15 11.88 5.31 2.58
N VAL A 16 11.63 5.13 1.29
CA VAL A 16 10.29 4.89 0.72
C VAL A 16 10.24 3.53 0.07
N CYS A 17 9.21 2.76 0.38
CA CYS A 17 8.76 1.66 -0.45
C CYS A 17 7.26 1.78 -0.75
N ASN A 18 6.85 1.33 -1.92
CA ASN A 18 5.47 1.35 -2.34
C ASN A 18 5.06 0.05 -3.04
N ILE A 19 3.76 -0.17 -3.05
CA ILE A 19 3.11 -1.16 -3.90
C ILE A 19 1.96 -0.48 -4.62
N GLY A 20 1.90 -0.67 -5.95
CA GLY A 20 0.86 -0.07 -6.78
C GLY A 20 1.31 0.14 -8.21
N ILE A 21 0.46 0.78 -8.99
CA ILE A 21 0.70 1.14 -10.38
C ILE A 21 0.35 2.61 -10.57
N ILE A 22 1.30 3.38 -11.10
CA ILE A 22 1.12 4.81 -11.42
C ILE A 22 0.94 4.93 -12.93
N ASN A 23 -0.31 5.10 -13.38
CA ASN A 23 -0.62 5.13 -14.81
C ASN A 23 -0.16 6.42 -15.51
N ASN A 24 -0.02 7.50 -14.77
CA ASN A 24 0.44 8.80 -15.27
C ASN A 24 1.86 9.15 -14.81
N ALA A 25 2.73 8.15 -14.63
CA ALA A 25 4.09 8.35 -14.12
C ALA A 25 4.92 9.32 -14.99
N GLU A 26 4.82 9.20 -16.31
CA GLU A 26 5.53 10.05 -17.25
C GLU A 26 5.06 11.51 -17.21
N GLU A 27 3.73 11.73 -17.14
CA GLU A 27 3.11 13.06 -16.96
C GLU A 27 3.63 13.75 -15.69
N LEU A 28 3.61 13.02 -14.56
CA LEU A 28 4.07 13.53 -13.26
C LEU A 28 5.58 13.77 -13.22
N CYS A 29 6.37 12.91 -13.86
CA CYS A 29 7.80 13.09 -13.98
C CYS A 29 8.14 14.38 -14.74
N ASN A 30 7.48 14.62 -15.89
CA ASN A 30 7.66 15.82 -16.69
C ASN A 30 7.21 17.09 -15.93
N GLU A 31 6.11 17.03 -15.17
CA GLU A 31 5.65 18.14 -14.31
C GLU A 31 6.73 18.48 -13.26
N LEU A 32 7.30 17.50 -12.58
CA LEU A 32 8.32 17.71 -11.56
C LEU A 32 9.62 18.26 -12.16
N LEU A 33 10.08 17.75 -13.30
CA LEU A 33 11.28 18.22 -13.99
C LEU A 33 11.13 19.67 -14.49
N SER A 34 9.93 20.04 -14.93
CA SER A 34 9.66 21.41 -15.41
C SER A 34 9.58 22.45 -14.30
N ASN A 35 9.14 22.05 -13.10
CA ASN A 35 8.86 22.95 -11.98
C ASN A 35 10.00 23.01 -10.94
N SER A 36 11.01 22.16 -11.03
CA SER A 36 12.11 22.12 -10.07
C SER A 36 13.40 21.65 -10.74
N SER A 37 14.54 21.90 -10.07
CA SER A 37 15.83 21.31 -10.45
C SER A 37 15.94 19.83 -10.06
N ALA A 38 14.82 19.13 -9.99
CA ALA A 38 14.80 17.70 -9.64
C ALA A 38 15.48 16.88 -10.74
N SER A 39 16.23 15.87 -10.34
CA SER A 39 16.74 14.83 -11.22
C SER A 39 16.22 13.49 -10.72
N PHE A 40 15.90 12.60 -11.63
CA PHE A 40 15.49 11.24 -11.30
C PHE A 40 16.52 10.25 -11.83
N GLU A 41 16.83 9.25 -11.03
CA GLU A 41 17.60 8.12 -11.53
C GLU A 41 16.71 7.31 -12.49
N ALA A 42 17.18 7.13 -13.73
CA ALA A 42 16.53 6.26 -14.68
C ALA A 42 16.83 4.79 -14.32
N MET A 43 15.81 3.96 -14.32
CA MET A 43 15.94 2.53 -14.17
C MET A 43 16.56 1.90 -15.43
N SER A 44 16.98 0.65 -15.35
CA SER A 44 17.59 -0.10 -16.47
C SER A 44 16.75 -0.15 -17.75
N SER A 45 15.44 0.09 -17.65
CA SER A 45 14.48 0.20 -18.78
C SER A 45 14.20 1.65 -19.20
N GLY A 46 14.95 2.63 -18.69
CA GLY A 46 14.72 4.06 -18.97
C GLY A 46 13.50 4.65 -18.26
N LYS A 47 12.84 3.91 -17.37
CA LYS A 47 11.70 4.39 -16.60
C LYS A 47 12.16 4.87 -15.23
N VAL A 48 11.52 5.91 -14.71
CA VAL A 48 11.74 6.43 -13.35
C VAL A 48 11.19 5.43 -12.33
N ASN A 49 11.95 5.20 -11.24
CA ASN A 49 11.49 4.38 -10.13
C ASN A 49 10.26 5.02 -9.46
N SER A 50 9.21 4.24 -9.26
CA SER A 50 7.95 4.72 -8.68
C SER A 50 8.11 5.30 -7.27
N SER A 51 8.97 4.72 -6.43
CA SER A 51 9.26 5.25 -5.09
C SER A 51 9.99 6.60 -5.15
N THR A 52 10.90 6.79 -6.13
CA THR A 52 11.57 8.07 -6.35
C THR A 52 10.58 9.15 -6.82
N LEU A 53 9.67 8.79 -7.74
CA LEU A 53 8.61 9.68 -8.21
C LEU A 53 7.69 10.12 -7.07
N ILE A 54 7.23 9.18 -6.24
CA ILE A 54 6.41 9.45 -5.06
C ILE A 54 7.15 10.38 -4.10
N GLY A 55 8.42 10.12 -3.83
CA GLY A 55 9.25 10.98 -2.97
C GLY A 55 9.37 12.40 -3.52
N GLY A 56 9.50 12.55 -4.84
CA GLY A 56 9.49 13.84 -5.54
C GLY A 56 8.17 14.61 -5.36
N LEU A 57 7.04 13.91 -5.44
CA LEU A 57 5.71 14.50 -5.18
C LEU A 57 5.57 14.91 -3.71
N ILE A 58 5.98 14.06 -2.76
CA ILE A 58 5.95 14.35 -1.33
C ILE A 58 6.76 15.61 -1.02
N ALA A 59 7.93 15.75 -1.61
CA ALA A 59 8.81 16.90 -1.41
C ALA A 59 8.24 18.24 -1.91
N GLN A 60 7.14 18.25 -2.66
CA GLN A 60 6.45 19.48 -3.08
C GLN A 60 5.63 20.16 -1.95
N ARG A 61 5.51 19.54 -0.79
CA ARG A 61 4.72 20.05 0.35
C ARG A 61 5.59 20.26 1.58
N ASP A 62 5.09 21.00 2.55
CA ASP A 62 5.86 21.46 3.72
C ASP A 62 6.06 20.38 4.79
N ASN A 63 5.30 19.32 4.73
CA ASN A 63 5.45 18.14 5.60
C ASN A 63 5.09 16.86 4.86
N ILE A 64 5.50 15.72 5.43
CA ILE A 64 5.32 14.39 4.81
C ILE A 64 3.83 14.05 4.63
N VAL A 65 2.96 14.39 5.59
CA VAL A 65 1.53 14.03 5.55
C VAL A 65 0.83 14.75 4.39
N ASP A 66 1.03 16.06 4.27
CA ASP A 66 0.47 16.85 3.16
C ASP A 66 1.08 16.43 1.81
N GLY A 67 2.37 16.03 1.82
CA GLY A 67 3.04 15.46 0.66
C GLY A 67 2.40 14.14 0.20
N ILE A 68 2.07 13.25 1.12
CA ILE A 68 1.38 11.99 0.82
C ILE A 68 -0.02 12.27 0.25
N LYS A 69 -0.80 13.15 0.87
CA LYS A 69 -2.12 13.56 0.38
C LYS A 69 -2.04 14.09 -1.05
N TYR A 70 -1.09 14.97 -1.30
CA TYR A 70 -0.84 15.50 -2.63
C TYR A 70 -0.51 14.41 -3.65
N ALA A 71 0.37 13.47 -3.29
CA ALA A 71 0.69 12.34 -4.15
C ALA A 71 -0.55 11.47 -4.42
N GLN A 72 -1.39 11.21 -3.40
CA GLN A 72 -2.66 10.47 -3.55
C GLN A 72 -3.64 11.17 -4.50
N GLU A 73 -3.69 12.51 -4.51
CA GLU A 73 -4.53 13.28 -5.43
C GLU A 73 -4.02 13.21 -6.87
N LYS A 74 -2.70 13.42 -7.06
CA LYS A 74 -2.06 13.51 -8.38
C LYS A 74 -1.97 12.18 -9.10
N ILE A 75 -1.77 11.08 -8.37
CA ILE A 75 -1.58 9.75 -8.95
C ILE A 75 -2.88 9.19 -9.51
N LYS A 76 -2.87 8.88 -10.80
CA LYS A 76 -3.90 8.10 -11.48
C LYS A 76 -3.48 6.62 -11.43
N GLY A 77 -4.07 5.87 -10.51
CA GLY A 77 -3.69 4.47 -10.28
C GLY A 77 -3.82 4.06 -8.82
N THR A 78 -2.83 3.35 -8.31
CA THR A 78 -2.77 2.89 -6.93
C THR A 78 -1.42 3.23 -6.29
N MET A 79 -1.45 3.60 -5.01
CA MET A 79 -0.26 3.93 -4.23
C MET A 79 -0.50 3.61 -2.75
N SER A 80 -0.07 2.42 -2.32
CA SER A 80 0.09 2.12 -0.89
C SER A 80 1.57 2.15 -0.57
N LEU A 81 1.96 2.85 0.49
CA LEU A 81 3.37 3.11 0.78
C LEU A 81 3.73 3.02 2.27
N LEU A 82 5.00 2.73 2.50
CA LEU A 82 5.64 2.80 3.80
C LEU A 82 6.84 3.74 3.70
N ILE A 83 6.93 4.68 4.62
CA ILE A 83 8.05 5.63 4.73
C ILE A 83 8.73 5.41 6.08
N LEU A 84 9.99 5.00 6.06
CA LEU A 84 10.82 4.91 7.27
C LEU A 84 11.46 6.27 7.51
N THR A 85 11.23 6.83 8.69
CA THR A 85 11.81 8.08 9.19
C THR A 85 12.62 7.81 10.47
N GLU A 86 13.32 8.82 10.98
CA GLU A 86 14.05 8.72 12.27
C GLU A 86 13.09 8.41 13.44
N ASP A 87 11.83 8.86 13.37
CA ASP A 87 10.83 8.75 14.43
C ASP A 87 9.92 7.52 14.31
N GLY A 88 10.06 6.70 13.28
CA GLY A 88 9.22 5.54 13.05
C GLY A 88 8.80 5.37 11.58
N ILE A 89 7.75 4.59 11.36
CA ILE A 89 7.22 4.29 10.03
C ILE A 89 5.94 5.08 9.82
N ILE A 90 5.83 5.78 8.68
CA ILE A 90 4.56 6.34 8.21
C ILE A 90 4.02 5.38 7.14
N ALA A 91 2.85 4.82 7.41
CA ALA A 91 2.09 4.00 6.48
C ALA A 91 0.97 4.82 5.86
N ALA A 92 0.77 4.70 4.54
CA ALA A 92 -0.34 5.36 3.85
C ALA A 92 -0.99 4.39 2.86
N ARG A 93 -2.27 4.08 3.10
CA ARG A 93 -3.04 3.23 2.21
C ARG A 93 -3.53 4.02 1.00
N ASP A 94 -3.53 3.38 -0.16
CA ASP A 94 -4.11 3.91 -1.39
C ASP A 94 -5.49 4.54 -1.17
N LYS A 95 -5.75 5.68 -1.82
CA LYS A 95 -7.02 6.42 -1.67
C LYS A 95 -8.28 5.60 -1.99
N ASN A 96 -8.15 4.58 -2.86
CA ASN A 96 -9.24 3.66 -3.17
C ASN A 96 -9.14 2.33 -2.39
N GLY A 97 -8.12 2.15 -1.57
CA GLY A 97 -7.93 0.96 -0.75
C GLY A 97 -7.72 -0.34 -1.52
N ARG A 98 -7.25 -0.30 -2.78
CA ARG A 98 -7.11 -1.48 -3.65
C ARG A 98 -6.21 -2.55 -3.06
N LEU A 99 -5.14 -2.13 -2.42
CA LEU A 99 -4.22 -3.01 -1.70
C LEU A 99 -4.31 -2.71 -0.22
N PRO A 100 -4.31 -3.72 0.64
CA PRO A 100 -4.40 -3.53 2.08
C PRO A 100 -3.09 -3.02 2.65
N ILE A 101 -3.17 -2.34 3.78
CA ILE A 101 -2.08 -2.18 4.74
C ILE A 101 -2.62 -2.62 6.08
N ILE A 102 -1.92 -3.55 6.71
CA ILE A 102 -2.34 -4.17 7.95
C ILE A 102 -1.32 -3.84 9.02
N ILE A 103 -1.80 -3.46 10.20
CA ILE A 103 -0.97 -3.19 11.37
C ILE A 103 -1.06 -4.38 12.30
N GLY A 104 0.08 -4.94 12.67
CA GLY A 104 0.23 -5.98 13.67
C GLY A 104 0.72 -5.39 14.99
N ARG A 105 0.37 -6.06 16.09
CA ARG A 105 0.78 -5.70 17.44
C ARG A 105 1.31 -6.90 18.20
N ARG A 106 2.34 -6.66 18.99
CA ARG A 106 2.89 -7.55 20.01
C ARG A 106 3.19 -6.73 21.26
N ASP A 107 3.50 -7.38 22.37
CA ASP A 107 3.74 -6.69 23.66
C ASP A 107 4.89 -5.69 23.60
N ASP A 108 5.90 -5.93 22.79
CA ASP A 108 7.10 -5.10 22.62
C ASP A 108 7.05 -4.13 21.42
N GLY A 109 5.94 -4.09 20.65
CA GLY A 109 5.86 -3.16 19.54
C GLY A 109 4.81 -3.44 18.49
N TYR A 110 4.89 -2.66 17.42
CA TYR A 110 4.03 -2.74 16.25
C TYR A 110 4.83 -3.10 15.01
N CYS A 111 4.16 -3.73 14.06
CA CYS A 111 4.67 -3.93 12.72
C CYS A 111 3.62 -3.52 11.69
N VAL A 112 4.03 -3.35 10.45
CA VAL A 112 3.15 -3.02 9.34
C VAL A 112 3.54 -3.84 8.12
N SER A 113 2.54 -4.34 7.39
CA SER A 113 2.75 -5.14 6.19
C SER A 113 1.59 -4.97 5.22
N PHE A 114 1.84 -5.27 3.95
CA PHE A 114 0.80 -5.47 2.93
C PHE A 114 0.17 -6.87 3.01
N GLU A 115 0.75 -7.77 3.82
CA GLU A 115 0.37 -9.17 3.97
C GLU A 115 0.22 -9.55 5.44
N SER A 116 -0.94 -10.11 5.83
CA SER A 116 -1.21 -10.48 7.22
C SER A 116 -0.58 -11.80 7.63
N PHE A 117 -0.30 -12.74 6.69
CA PHE A 117 0.22 -14.07 7.04
C PHE A 117 1.58 -14.00 7.76
N ALA A 118 2.40 -12.99 7.43
CA ALA A 118 3.71 -12.78 8.03
C ALA A 118 3.61 -12.54 9.54
N PHE A 119 2.53 -11.95 10.03
CA PHE A 119 2.35 -11.64 11.44
C PHE A 119 2.30 -12.90 12.30
N GLN A 120 1.58 -13.93 11.86
CA GLN A 120 1.52 -15.21 12.56
C GLN A 120 2.91 -15.86 12.70
N LYS A 121 3.73 -15.77 11.65
CA LYS A 121 5.10 -16.30 11.66
C LYS A 121 6.03 -15.54 12.61
N LEU A 122 5.78 -14.25 12.80
CA LEU A 122 6.60 -13.37 13.65
C LEU A 122 6.01 -13.17 15.06
N GLY A 123 4.91 -13.84 15.39
CA GLY A 123 4.25 -13.75 16.69
C GLY A 123 3.50 -12.43 16.92
N TYR A 124 3.08 -11.74 15.85
CA TYR A 124 2.21 -10.57 15.94
C TYR A 124 0.75 -10.96 15.76
N ALA A 125 -0.14 -10.35 16.54
CA ALA A 125 -1.56 -10.38 16.29
C ALA A 125 -1.96 -9.26 15.32
N ILE A 126 -2.96 -9.48 14.46
CA ILE A 126 -3.55 -8.41 13.66
C ILE A 126 -4.18 -7.40 14.63
N TYR A 127 -3.69 -6.16 14.60
CA TYR A 127 -4.25 -5.05 15.38
C TYR A 127 -5.43 -4.42 14.64
N ARG A 128 -5.21 -4.01 13.37
CA ARG A 128 -6.27 -3.56 12.46
C ARG A 128 -5.78 -3.44 11.02
N GLU A 129 -6.69 -3.39 10.09
CA GLU A 129 -6.46 -2.92 8.73
C GLU A 129 -6.65 -1.40 8.64
N MET A 130 -5.90 -0.75 7.77
CA MET A 130 -6.05 0.69 7.52
C MET A 130 -7.19 0.94 6.54
N LEU A 131 -7.91 2.06 6.70
CA LEU A 131 -8.95 2.49 5.77
C LEU A 131 -8.36 3.08 4.47
N PRO A 132 -9.13 3.10 3.35
CA PRO A 132 -8.71 3.80 2.13
C PRO A 132 -8.32 5.25 2.41
N GLY A 133 -7.17 5.69 1.89
CA GLY A 133 -6.65 7.05 2.07
C GLY A 133 -6.06 7.36 3.44
N GLU A 134 -6.12 6.44 4.38
CA GLU A 134 -5.63 6.65 5.74
C GLU A 134 -4.10 6.76 5.78
N ILE A 135 -3.60 7.64 6.68
CA ILE A 135 -2.17 7.80 6.99
C ILE A 135 -1.95 7.58 8.49
N VAL A 136 -1.06 6.67 8.84
CA VAL A 136 -0.76 6.26 10.22
C VAL A 136 0.73 6.35 10.48
N LYS A 137 1.13 6.95 11.61
CA LYS A 137 2.50 6.88 12.15
C LYS A 137 2.59 5.71 13.12
N ILE A 138 3.57 4.85 12.90
CA ILE A 138 3.80 3.63 13.67
C ILE A 138 5.16 3.73 14.35
N THR A 139 5.16 3.60 15.66
CA THR A 139 6.35 3.52 16.51
C THR A 139 6.33 2.23 17.32
N SER A 140 7.38 1.93 18.08
CA SER A 140 7.35 0.79 19.00
C SER A 140 6.25 0.90 20.08
N LYS A 141 5.79 2.12 20.38
CA LYS A 141 4.86 2.37 21.48
C LYS A 141 3.40 2.53 21.04
N ARG A 142 3.16 3.03 19.81
CA ARG A 142 1.81 3.35 19.34
C ARG A 142 1.70 3.39 17.82
N ALA A 143 0.48 3.17 17.35
CA ALA A 143 0.04 3.48 15.99
C ALA A 143 -0.92 4.67 16.07
N GLU A 144 -0.55 5.83 15.50
CA GLU A 144 -1.24 7.10 15.58
C GLU A 144 -1.78 7.50 14.21
N VAL A 145 -3.08 7.76 14.11
CA VAL A 145 -3.72 8.25 12.89
C VAL A 145 -3.33 9.70 12.66
N LEU A 146 -2.66 9.98 11.54
CA LEU A 146 -2.28 11.34 11.11
C LEU A 146 -3.29 11.92 10.11
N SER A 147 -4.02 11.07 9.41
CA SER A 147 -5.11 11.44 8.50
C SER A 147 -6.10 10.29 8.42
N GLU A 148 -7.38 10.62 8.64
CA GLU A 148 -8.47 9.65 8.56
C GLU A 148 -8.67 9.14 7.11
N GLY A 149 -9.08 7.87 7.02
CA GLY A 149 -9.50 7.24 5.78
C GLY A 149 -11.03 7.12 5.67
N HIS A 150 -11.53 6.70 4.50
CA HIS A 150 -12.96 6.62 4.23
C HIS A 150 -13.35 5.27 3.60
N ILE A 151 -14.15 4.48 4.31
CA ILE A 151 -14.58 3.15 3.84
C ILE A 151 -15.41 3.20 2.54
N ASN A 152 -16.10 4.32 2.28
CA ASN A 152 -16.93 4.48 1.09
C ASN A 152 -16.14 4.48 -0.23
N ASP A 153 -14.83 4.71 -0.15
CA ASP A 153 -13.93 4.73 -1.32
C ASP A 153 -13.30 3.36 -1.61
N LEU A 154 -13.64 2.32 -0.84
CA LEU A 154 -13.03 1.01 -0.95
C LEU A 154 -13.30 0.35 -2.31
N LYS A 155 -12.23 0.05 -3.03
CA LYS A 155 -12.20 -0.67 -4.32
C LYS A 155 -11.14 -1.76 -4.30
N ILE A 156 -11.31 -2.73 -3.39
CA ILE A 156 -10.30 -3.76 -3.18
C ILE A 156 -10.03 -4.60 -4.44
N CYS A 157 -8.80 -5.02 -4.61
CA CYS A 157 -8.38 -5.89 -5.69
C CYS A 157 -8.76 -7.35 -5.39
N THR A 158 -9.70 -7.94 -6.14
CA THR A 158 -10.14 -9.33 -5.95
C THR A 158 -9.04 -10.36 -6.21
N PHE A 159 -7.96 -10.01 -6.95
CA PHE A 159 -6.79 -10.85 -7.14
C PHE A 159 -6.09 -11.23 -5.83
N LEU A 160 -6.27 -10.46 -4.77
CA LEU A 160 -5.75 -10.78 -3.43
C LEU A 160 -6.28 -12.16 -2.98
N TRP A 161 -7.57 -12.41 -3.14
CA TRP A 161 -8.16 -13.70 -2.75
C TRP A 161 -8.04 -14.78 -3.83
N THR A 162 -8.26 -14.44 -5.09
CA THR A 162 -8.35 -15.45 -6.15
C THR A 162 -6.99 -16.01 -6.56
N TYR A 163 -5.93 -15.21 -6.49
CA TYR A 163 -4.62 -15.61 -7.01
C TYR A 163 -3.45 -15.34 -6.07
N TYR A 164 -3.33 -14.11 -5.54
CA TYR A 164 -2.10 -13.63 -4.94
C TYR A 164 -1.91 -14.09 -3.48
N GLY A 165 -2.93 -13.98 -2.63
CA GLY A 165 -2.81 -14.15 -1.20
C GLY A 165 -2.52 -15.58 -0.75
N TYR A 166 -1.80 -15.73 0.35
CA TYR A 166 -1.67 -17.01 1.04
C TYR A 166 -3.01 -17.43 1.65
N PRO A 167 -3.30 -18.74 1.80
CA PRO A 167 -4.58 -19.22 2.32
C PRO A 167 -4.99 -18.61 3.66
N ASN A 168 -4.03 -18.41 4.57
CA ASN A 168 -4.25 -17.83 5.89
C ASN A 168 -4.14 -16.30 5.95
N SER A 169 -3.91 -15.62 4.82
CA SER A 169 -3.99 -14.16 4.75
C SER A 169 -5.42 -13.69 4.90
N VAL A 170 -5.60 -12.57 5.59
CA VAL A 170 -6.89 -11.92 5.82
C VAL A 170 -6.88 -10.56 5.14
N TYR A 171 -7.90 -10.27 4.33
CA TYR A 171 -8.14 -8.98 3.71
C TYR A 171 -9.60 -8.58 3.92
N GLU A 172 -9.83 -7.39 4.44
CA GLU A 172 -11.17 -6.88 4.79
C GLU A 172 -11.98 -7.88 5.63
N GLY A 173 -11.32 -8.51 6.60
CA GLY A 173 -11.95 -9.48 7.50
C GLY A 173 -12.20 -10.88 6.92
N VAL A 174 -11.86 -11.16 5.66
CA VAL A 174 -12.10 -12.45 5.00
C VAL A 174 -10.79 -13.14 4.68
N THR A 175 -10.64 -14.43 5.10
CA THR A 175 -9.46 -15.22 4.75
C THR A 175 -9.49 -15.62 3.28
N VAL A 176 -8.30 -15.76 2.69
CA VAL A 176 -8.15 -16.23 1.31
C VAL A 176 -8.73 -17.63 1.14
N GLU A 177 -8.49 -18.52 2.13
CA GLU A 177 -9.03 -19.89 2.12
C GLU A 177 -10.56 -19.90 2.08
N THR A 178 -11.21 -19.13 2.96
CA THR A 178 -12.68 -19.01 2.98
C THR A 178 -13.23 -18.54 1.64
N MET A 179 -12.59 -17.50 1.05
CA MET A 179 -13.02 -16.98 -0.25
C MET A 179 -12.88 -18.03 -1.36
N ARG A 180 -11.74 -18.73 -1.42
CA ARG A 180 -11.49 -19.77 -2.44
C ARG A 180 -12.43 -20.96 -2.30
N THR A 181 -12.68 -21.42 -1.07
CA THR A 181 -13.65 -22.48 -0.79
C THR A 181 -15.03 -22.08 -1.29
N ARG A 182 -15.49 -20.88 -0.93
CA ARG A 182 -16.80 -20.39 -1.35
C ARG A 182 -16.93 -20.24 -2.88
N ASN A 183 -15.86 -19.78 -3.53
CA ASN A 183 -15.85 -19.73 -5.00
C ASN A 183 -15.99 -21.12 -5.62
N GLY A 184 -15.26 -22.12 -5.07
CA GLY A 184 -15.37 -23.51 -5.52
C GLY A 184 -16.77 -24.09 -5.34
N GLU A 185 -17.43 -23.81 -4.21
CA GLU A 185 -18.82 -24.22 -3.93
C GLU A 185 -19.77 -23.61 -4.98
N ILE A 186 -19.68 -22.31 -5.24
CA ILE A 186 -20.53 -21.60 -6.22
C ILE A 186 -20.30 -22.17 -7.63
N MET A 187 -19.06 -22.44 -8.00
CA MET A 187 -18.74 -23.05 -9.30
C MET A 187 -19.37 -24.44 -9.42
N ALA A 188 -19.23 -25.28 -8.41
CA ALA A 188 -19.83 -26.63 -8.39
C ALA A 188 -21.37 -26.57 -8.46
N GLU A 189 -22.00 -25.67 -7.69
CA GLU A 189 -23.44 -25.45 -7.75
C GLU A 189 -23.91 -25.04 -9.16
N HIS A 190 -23.18 -24.16 -9.83
CA HIS A 190 -23.47 -23.72 -11.20
C HIS A 190 -23.32 -24.88 -12.20
N ASP A 191 -22.26 -25.68 -12.10
CA ASP A 191 -22.02 -26.82 -12.98
C ASP A 191 -23.12 -27.90 -12.82
N ILE A 192 -23.55 -28.18 -11.59
CA ILE A 192 -24.69 -29.07 -11.31
C ILE A 192 -25.97 -28.56 -11.99
N GLN A 193 -26.30 -27.28 -11.82
CA GLN A 193 -27.49 -26.67 -12.38
C GLN A 193 -27.48 -26.63 -13.93
N SER A 194 -26.29 -26.47 -14.51
CA SER A 194 -26.08 -26.40 -15.96
C SER A 194 -25.96 -27.78 -16.62
N GLY A 195 -25.96 -28.86 -15.87
CA GLY A 195 -25.75 -30.22 -16.37
C GLY A 195 -24.35 -30.49 -16.92
N ASN A 196 -23.36 -29.67 -16.53
CA ASN A 196 -21.97 -29.76 -17.00
C ASN A 196 -21.09 -30.62 -16.07
N LEU A 197 -21.68 -31.55 -15.33
CA LEU A 197 -20.89 -32.50 -14.51
C LEU A 197 -20.18 -33.50 -15.40
N PRO A 198 -18.90 -33.84 -15.09
CA PRO A 198 -18.15 -34.88 -15.81
C PRO A 198 -18.76 -36.27 -15.63
#